data_f702d44ac4b95eae4e8c070a2bde9d7c
#
_entry.id   f702d44ac4b95eae4e8c070a2bde9d7c
#
_cell.length_a   1.000
_cell.length_b   1.000
_cell.length_c   1.000
_cell.angle_alpha   90.00
_cell.angle_beta   90.00
_cell.angle_gamma   90.00
#
_symmetry.space_group_name_H-M   'P 1'
#
loop_
_entity.id
_entity.type
_entity.pdbx_description
1 polymer ?
#
loop_
_entity_poly.entity_id
_entity_poly.type
_entity_poly.pdbx_seq_one_letter_code
_entity_poly.pdbx_strand_id
1 'polypeptide(L)'
;MIDKVSLGEKFALFSDLWSPKVVGELNGQYVKLVKFSGPFTWHHHDAEDEMFLVVKGRFRMEFRDRDVWLEEGEFIVVPRGVEHRPVADEEVHVLLFEPATTLNTGNVTNERTVETLDRL
;
A
#
# COMPACT_ATOMS: atom_id res chain seq x y z
N MET A 1 -20.65 -12.81 -7.50
CA MET A 1 -20.68 -13.69 -6.32
C MET A 1 -20.25 -12.91 -5.09
N ILE A 2 -20.86 -13.19 -3.96
CA ILE A 2 -20.57 -12.45 -2.73
C ILE A 2 -19.74 -13.37 -1.82
N ASP A 3 -18.44 -13.11 -1.78
CA ASP A 3 -17.51 -13.93 -1.00
C ASP A 3 -16.79 -13.07 0.04
N LYS A 4 -16.59 -13.65 1.22
CA LYS A 4 -15.73 -13.00 2.20
C LYS A 4 -14.26 -13.16 1.79
N VAL A 5 -13.44 -12.20 2.18
CA VAL A 5 -11.99 -12.24 1.96
C VAL A 5 -11.31 -12.41 3.32
N SER A 6 -10.49 -13.46 3.45
CA SER A 6 -9.62 -13.64 4.60
C SER A 6 -8.26 -13.01 4.28
N LEU A 7 -7.88 -11.99 5.04
CA LEU A 7 -6.59 -11.31 4.81
C LEU A 7 -5.43 -12.28 5.03
N GLY A 8 -5.49 -13.11 6.07
CA GLY A 8 -4.43 -14.08 6.35
C GLY A 8 -4.25 -15.09 5.22
N GLU A 9 -5.35 -15.60 4.68
CA GLU A 9 -5.29 -16.54 3.54
C GLU A 9 -4.71 -15.87 2.30
N LYS A 10 -5.09 -14.62 2.01
CA LYS A 10 -4.60 -13.89 0.85
C LYS A 10 -3.11 -13.55 0.97
N PHE A 11 -2.66 -13.09 2.14
CA PHE A 11 -1.25 -12.84 2.37
C PHE A 11 -0.39 -14.10 2.22
N ALA A 12 -0.94 -15.27 2.53
CA ALA A 12 -0.22 -16.54 2.38
C ALA A 12 0.01 -16.95 0.92
N LEU A 13 -0.65 -16.32 -0.03
CA LEU A 13 -0.57 -16.67 -1.46
C LEU A 13 0.61 -16.02 -2.19
N PHE A 14 1.29 -15.05 -1.58
CA PHE A 14 2.38 -14.36 -2.26
C PHE A 14 3.52 -14.01 -1.30
N SER A 15 4.70 -13.81 -1.85
CA SER A 15 5.89 -13.44 -1.07
C SER A 15 6.68 -12.27 -1.67
N ASP A 16 6.34 -11.83 -2.87
CA ASP A 16 7.02 -10.71 -3.50
C ASP A 16 6.75 -9.41 -2.73
N LEU A 17 7.75 -8.55 -2.70
CA LEU A 17 7.70 -7.27 -1.98
C LEU A 17 7.37 -6.13 -2.93
N TRP A 18 6.72 -5.08 -2.40
CA TRP A 18 6.41 -3.85 -3.13
C TRP A 18 5.51 -4.06 -4.35
N SER A 19 4.78 -5.15 -4.41
CA SER A 19 3.88 -5.50 -5.51
C SER A 19 2.46 -5.69 -4.99
N PRO A 20 1.62 -4.66 -5.00
CA PRO A 20 0.27 -4.75 -4.46
C PRO A 20 -0.60 -5.75 -5.23
N LYS A 21 -1.45 -6.45 -4.50
CA LYS A 21 -2.40 -7.42 -5.04
C LYS A 21 -3.82 -6.93 -4.78
N VAL A 22 -4.67 -6.95 -5.79
CA VAL A 22 -6.08 -6.55 -5.64
C VAL A 22 -6.86 -7.72 -5.05
N VAL A 23 -7.53 -7.51 -3.93
CA VAL A 23 -8.36 -8.53 -3.27
C VAL A 23 -9.82 -8.12 -3.17
N GLY A 24 -10.18 -6.90 -3.51
CA GLY A 24 -11.55 -6.42 -3.50
C GLY A 24 -11.70 -5.11 -4.23
N GLU A 25 -12.93 -4.77 -4.57
CA GLU A 25 -13.26 -3.54 -5.28
C GLU A 25 -14.63 -3.05 -4.85
N LEU A 26 -14.75 -1.76 -4.58
CA LEU A 26 -16.03 -1.13 -4.24
C LEU A 26 -15.99 0.35 -4.65
N ASN A 27 -17.06 0.80 -5.34
CA ASN A 27 -17.23 2.21 -5.73
C ASN A 27 -16.01 2.82 -6.43
N GLY A 28 -15.35 2.05 -7.32
CA GLY A 28 -14.16 2.51 -8.01
C GLY A 28 -12.89 2.54 -7.16
N GLN A 29 -12.94 2.02 -5.94
CA GLN A 29 -11.79 1.87 -5.05
C GLN A 29 -11.32 0.43 -5.04
N TYR A 30 -10.02 0.22 -4.89
CA TYR A 30 -9.44 -1.10 -4.70
C TYR A 30 -9.06 -1.32 -3.24
N VAL A 31 -9.32 -2.54 -2.76
CA VAL A 31 -8.67 -3.07 -1.57
C VAL A 31 -7.48 -3.89 -2.05
N LYS A 32 -6.28 -3.47 -1.66
CA LYS A 32 -5.04 -4.12 -2.07
C LYS A 32 -4.29 -4.62 -0.85
N LEU A 33 -3.55 -5.71 -1.03
CA LEU A 33 -2.61 -6.19 -0.02
C LEU A 33 -1.20 -6.10 -0.57
N VAL A 34 -0.28 -5.66 0.27
CA VAL A 34 1.12 -5.53 -0.10
C VAL A 34 2.01 -5.93 1.07
N LYS A 35 3.13 -6.56 0.74
CA LYS A 35 4.22 -6.80 1.69
C LYS A 35 5.37 -5.91 1.31
N PHE A 36 6.01 -5.29 2.30
CA PHE A 36 7.22 -4.55 2.00
C PHE A 36 8.25 -4.61 3.14
N SER A 37 9.49 -4.37 2.76
CA SER A 37 10.64 -4.30 3.65
C SER A 37 11.65 -3.34 3.03
N GLY A 38 12.35 -2.59 3.86
CA GLY A 38 13.26 -1.54 3.41
C GLY A 38 12.55 -0.27 2.98
N PRO A 39 13.28 0.65 2.34
CA PRO A 39 12.72 1.92 1.87
C PRO A 39 12.08 1.81 0.49
N PHE A 40 11.00 2.55 0.30
CA PHE A 40 10.40 2.76 -1.00
C PHE A 40 10.94 4.04 -1.66
N THR A 41 10.35 4.41 -2.78
CA THR A 41 10.65 5.63 -3.53
C THR A 41 9.87 6.81 -2.95
N TRP A 42 10.50 7.99 -2.83
CA TRP A 42 9.78 9.24 -2.57
C TRP A 42 8.87 9.54 -3.75
N HIS A 43 7.57 9.77 -3.47
CA HIS A 43 6.57 10.03 -4.52
C HIS A 43 5.34 10.71 -3.94
N HIS A 44 4.45 11.14 -4.83
CA HIS A 44 3.12 11.63 -4.49
C HIS A 44 2.13 11.18 -5.58
N HIS A 45 0.85 11.26 -5.26
CA HIS A 45 -0.22 10.99 -6.21
C HIS A 45 -0.99 12.29 -6.46
N ASP A 46 -1.13 12.70 -7.72
CA ASP A 46 -1.74 13.99 -8.04
C ASP A 46 -3.25 14.00 -7.80
N ALA A 47 -3.92 12.88 -7.97
CA ALA A 47 -5.38 12.79 -7.98
C ALA A 47 -5.96 11.82 -6.94
N GLU A 48 -5.14 11.05 -6.23
CA GLU A 48 -5.62 9.99 -5.34
C GLU A 48 -5.18 10.22 -3.90
N ASP A 49 -6.12 10.04 -2.97
CA ASP A 49 -5.81 9.84 -1.56
C ASP A 49 -5.53 8.35 -1.35
N GLU A 50 -4.62 8.02 -0.43
CA GLU A 50 -4.27 6.63 -0.12
C GLU A 50 -4.44 6.33 1.34
N MET A 51 -5.07 5.19 1.68
CA MET A 51 -5.09 4.70 3.05
C MET A 51 -4.15 3.50 3.18
N PHE A 52 -3.30 3.53 4.21
CA PHE A 52 -2.41 2.43 4.60
C PHE A 52 -2.84 1.92 5.97
N LEU A 53 -3.20 0.66 6.07
CA LEU A 53 -3.56 -0.01 7.33
C LEU A 53 -2.57 -1.13 7.60
N VAL A 54 -1.89 -1.11 8.74
CA VAL A 54 -0.98 -2.19 9.13
C VAL A 54 -1.77 -3.39 9.61
N VAL A 55 -1.58 -4.53 8.96
CA VAL A 55 -2.19 -5.81 9.33
C VAL A 55 -1.24 -6.62 10.22
N LYS A 56 0.07 -6.62 9.90
CA LYS A 56 1.09 -7.34 10.66
C LYS A 56 2.43 -6.61 10.57
N GLY A 57 3.09 -6.44 11.70
CA GLY A 57 4.35 -5.75 11.79
C GLY A 57 4.19 -4.25 12.04
N ARG A 58 5.14 -3.48 11.59
CA ARG A 58 5.15 -2.02 11.75
C ARG A 58 5.98 -1.37 10.67
N PHE A 59 5.69 -0.12 10.35
CA PHE A 59 6.52 0.67 9.45
C PHE A 59 6.40 2.16 9.77
N ARG A 60 7.32 2.95 9.25
CA ARG A 60 7.21 4.40 9.31
C ARG A 60 6.84 4.96 7.94
N MET A 61 5.89 5.88 7.92
CA MET A 61 5.63 6.70 6.75
C MET A 61 6.46 7.97 6.89
N GLU A 62 7.40 8.15 5.99
CA GLU A 62 8.24 9.35 5.98
C GLU A 62 7.60 10.44 5.15
N PHE A 63 7.46 11.61 5.74
CA PHE A 63 7.11 12.86 5.07
C PHE A 63 8.33 13.77 5.12
N ARG A 64 8.38 14.81 4.31
CA ARG A 64 9.54 15.69 4.28
C ARG A 64 9.80 16.41 5.61
N ASP A 65 8.74 16.63 6.40
CA ASP A 65 8.82 17.35 7.67
C ASP A 65 8.79 16.44 8.91
N ARG A 66 8.43 15.17 8.77
CA ARG A 66 8.32 14.25 9.92
C ARG A 66 8.13 12.80 9.46
N ASP A 67 8.32 11.88 10.40
CA ASP A 67 7.98 10.47 10.26
C ASP A 67 6.76 10.15 11.11
N VAL A 68 5.90 9.27 10.62
CA VAL A 68 4.76 8.74 11.37
C VAL A 68 4.91 7.22 11.43
N TRP A 69 5.03 6.68 12.64
CA TRP A 69 5.08 5.24 12.86
C TRP A 69 3.67 4.66 12.93
N LEU A 70 3.48 3.51 12.27
CA LEU A 70 2.22 2.76 12.30
C LEU A 70 2.47 1.36 12.83
N GLU A 71 1.65 0.97 13.80
CA GLU A 71 1.64 -0.36 14.42
C GLU A 71 0.43 -1.15 13.93
N GLU A 72 0.36 -2.43 14.28
CA GLU A 72 -0.77 -3.28 13.89
C GLU A 72 -2.11 -2.66 14.29
N GLY A 73 -3.06 -2.65 13.35
CA GLY A 73 -4.40 -2.10 13.56
C GLY A 73 -4.48 -0.58 13.39
N GLU A 74 -3.38 0.08 13.06
CA GLU A 74 -3.36 1.52 12.83
C GLU A 74 -3.34 1.84 11.35
N PHE A 75 -3.97 2.94 10.96
CA PHE A 75 -3.95 3.39 9.57
C PHE A 75 -3.63 4.87 9.47
N ILE A 76 -3.19 5.26 8.29
CA ILE A 76 -2.99 6.65 7.93
C ILE A 76 -3.62 6.90 6.55
N VAL A 77 -4.19 8.07 6.35
CA VAL A 77 -4.63 8.52 5.04
C VAL A 77 -3.64 9.57 4.57
N VAL A 78 -2.98 9.29 3.45
CA VAL A 78 -2.08 10.25 2.80
C VAL A 78 -2.88 10.99 1.75
N PRO A 79 -3.11 12.31 1.93
CA PRO A 79 -3.87 13.08 0.95
C PRO A 79 -3.11 13.21 -0.38
N ARG A 80 -3.87 13.39 -1.46
CA ARG A 80 -3.29 13.67 -2.78
C ARG A 80 -2.32 14.84 -2.71
N GLY A 81 -1.26 14.76 -3.49
CA GLY A 81 -0.23 15.80 -3.57
C GLY A 81 0.81 15.77 -2.45
N VAL A 82 0.63 14.98 -1.41
CA VAL A 82 1.57 14.92 -0.29
C VAL A 82 2.69 13.93 -0.60
N GLU A 83 3.91 14.43 -0.63
CA GLU A 83 5.09 13.61 -0.89
C GLU A 83 5.41 12.73 0.31
N HIS A 84 5.63 11.45 0.05
CA HIS A 84 5.82 10.45 1.10
C HIS A 84 6.68 9.28 0.64
N ARG A 85 7.18 8.53 1.63
CA ARG A 85 7.97 7.31 1.40
C ARG A 85 7.75 6.34 2.55
N PRO A 86 7.13 5.17 2.31
CA PRO A 86 7.06 4.13 3.34
C PRO A 86 8.41 3.44 3.52
N VAL A 87 8.78 3.16 4.76
CA VAL A 87 10.03 2.48 5.12
C VAL A 87 9.76 1.47 6.22
N ALA A 88 10.13 0.23 6.02
CA ALA A 88 9.98 -0.82 7.02
C ALA A 88 11.34 -1.46 7.33
N ASP A 89 11.69 -1.55 8.61
CA ASP A 89 12.94 -2.18 9.06
C ASP A 89 12.87 -3.71 8.89
N GLU A 90 11.67 -4.27 9.06
CA GLU A 90 11.38 -5.69 8.84
C GLU A 90 10.13 -5.81 7.96
N GLU A 91 9.89 -7.00 7.41
CA GLU A 91 8.73 -7.21 6.54
C GLU A 91 7.43 -6.83 7.25
N VAL A 92 6.62 -6.01 6.60
CA VAL A 92 5.32 -5.56 7.09
C VAL A 92 4.23 -5.95 6.09
N HIS A 93 3.05 -6.30 6.60
CA HIS A 93 1.87 -6.61 5.79
C HIS A 93 0.87 -5.48 5.91
N VAL A 94 0.51 -4.88 4.78
CA VAL A 94 -0.29 -3.66 4.73
C VAL A 94 -1.48 -3.85 3.81
N LEU A 95 -2.63 -3.33 4.22
CA LEU A 95 -3.81 -3.19 3.38
C LEU A 95 -3.86 -1.76 2.88
N LEU A 96 -3.97 -1.59 1.57
CA LEU A 96 -4.19 -0.30 0.91
C LEU A 96 -5.65 -0.19 0.50
N PHE A 97 -6.24 0.98 0.70
CA PHE A 97 -7.57 1.31 0.19
C PHE A 97 -7.43 2.62 -0.59
N GLU A 98 -7.67 2.57 -1.88
CA GLU A 98 -7.35 3.68 -2.76
C GLU A 98 -8.10 3.56 -4.10
N PRO A 99 -8.25 4.67 -4.85
CA PRO A 99 -8.87 4.61 -6.17
C PRO A 99 -8.16 3.62 -7.09
N ALA A 100 -8.93 2.95 -7.94
CA ALA A 100 -8.41 1.96 -8.89
C ALA A 100 -7.36 2.53 -9.86
N THR A 101 -7.34 3.85 -10.03
CA THR A 101 -6.40 4.56 -10.91
C THR A 101 -5.02 4.78 -10.28
N THR A 102 -4.83 4.43 -9.02
CA THR A 102 -3.58 4.73 -8.29
C THR A 102 -2.43 3.87 -8.79
N LEU A 103 -1.36 4.51 -9.30
CA LEU A 103 -0.11 3.83 -9.63
C LEU A 103 0.76 3.77 -8.38
N ASN A 104 1.35 2.62 -8.08
CA ASN A 104 2.07 2.39 -6.82
C ASN A 104 3.23 3.39 -6.58
N THR A 105 3.91 3.83 -7.62
CA THR A 105 5.01 4.80 -7.53
C THR A 105 4.57 6.24 -7.83
N GLY A 106 3.27 6.48 -7.99
CA GLY A 106 2.71 7.81 -8.18
C GLY A 106 3.29 8.54 -9.40
N ASN A 107 3.89 9.71 -9.14
CA ASN A 107 4.46 10.58 -10.16
C ASN A 107 5.83 10.10 -10.68
N VAL A 108 6.38 9.02 -10.13
CA VAL A 108 7.71 8.49 -10.48
C VAL A 108 7.56 7.16 -11.19
N THR A 109 8.37 6.92 -12.24
CA THR A 109 8.45 5.62 -12.90
C THR A 109 9.87 5.09 -12.74
N ASN A 110 10.00 3.89 -12.17
CA ASN A 110 11.28 3.22 -11.95
C ASN A 110 11.09 1.70 -11.88
N GLU A 111 12.12 0.98 -11.43
CA GLU A 111 12.10 -0.49 -11.33
C GLU A 111 11.04 -1.05 -10.36
N ARG A 112 10.50 -0.22 -9.47
CA ARG A 112 9.43 -0.62 -8.52
C ARG A 112 8.03 -0.37 -9.06
N THR A 113 7.89 0.28 -10.22
CA THR A 113 6.58 0.59 -10.80
C THR A 113 5.89 -0.68 -11.29
N VAL A 114 4.63 -0.87 -10.85
CA VAL A 114 3.78 -1.99 -11.25
C VAL A 114 2.52 -1.42 -11.93
N GLU A 115 2.46 -1.52 -13.24
CA GLU A 115 1.35 -0.97 -14.03
C GLU A 115 0.14 -1.90 -14.05
N THR A 116 0.37 -3.21 -14.08
CA THR A 116 -0.70 -4.22 -14.08
C THR A 116 -0.63 -5.01 -12.79
N LEU A 117 -1.69 -4.94 -12.00
CA LEU A 117 -1.75 -5.60 -10.70
C LEU A 117 -2.33 -7.01 -10.80
N ASP A 118 -1.74 -7.95 -10.06
CA ASP A 118 -2.33 -9.26 -9.88
C ASP A 118 -3.58 -9.16 -9.02
N ARG A 119 -4.56 -10.00 -9.32
CA ARG A 119 -5.77 -10.16 -8.51
C ARG A 119 -5.73 -11.51 -7.79
N LEU A 120 -6.04 -11.50 -6.53
CA LEU A 120 -6.03 -12.73 -5.73
C LEU A 120 -7.43 -13.12 -5.23
#